data_be7465d8962942cc89eb0d0ce9fdd694
#
_entry.id   be7465d8962942cc89eb0d0ce9fdd694
#
_cell.length_a   1.000
_cell.length_b   1.000
_cell.length_c   1.000
_cell.angle_alpha   90.00
_cell.angle_beta   90.00
_cell.angle_gamma   90.00
#
_symmetry.space_group_name_H-M   'P 1'
#
loop_
_entity.id
_entity.type
_entity.pdbx_description
1 polymer ?
#
loop_
_entity_poly.entity_id
_entity_poly.type
_entity_poly.pdbx_seq_one_letter_code
_entity_poly.pdbx_strand_id
1 'polypeptide(L)'
;NAYITGDVDPGLFVFTGQLLPGVTPEAAEAAFREEIEALQTTVATAYEIEKVKNKFEANTLFGELNVMNKAMNLGFYEMLGDLSLINREVDRYRAVTDEDIRSFSRRTLRPENSSTLIYNARK
;
A
#
# COMPACT_ATOMS: atom_id res chain seq x y z
N ASN A 1 -3.93 -7.64 5.47
CA ASN A 1 -3.26 -6.36 5.31
C ASN A 1 -2.55 -6.29 3.96
N ALA A 2 -2.44 -5.06 3.41
CA ALA A 2 -1.64 -4.77 2.24
C ALA A 2 -0.77 -3.54 2.55
N TYR A 3 0.50 -3.58 2.17
CA TYR A 3 1.43 -2.48 2.37
C TYR A 3 2.62 -2.58 1.41
N ILE A 4 3.36 -1.49 1.27
CA ILE A 4 4.64 -1.46 0.58
C ILE A 4 5.77 -1.41 1.62
N THR A 5 6.89 -2.06 1.34
CA THR A 5 8.11 -1.85 2.11
C THR A 5 8.65 -0.46 1.75
N GLY A 6 8.86 0.38 2.78
CA GLY A 6 9.29 1.78 2.58
C GLY A 6 10.80 1.88 2.38
N ASP A 7 11.32 1.27 1.31
CA ASP A 7 12.74 1.26 1.00
C ASP A 7 13.12 2.41 0.07
N VAL A 8 14.39 2.81 0.08
CA VAL A 8 14.94 3.80 -0.87
C VAL A 8 15.03 3.21 -2.27
N ASP A 9 15.40 1.92 -2.34
CA ASP A 9 15.39 1.12 -3.56
C ASP A 9 14.00 0.52 -3.85
N PRO A 10 13.77 -0.04 -5.04
CA PRO A 10 12.52 -0.73 -5.35
C PRO A 10 12.20 -1.80 -4.32
N GLY A 11 11.10 -1.61 -3.60
CA GLY A 11 10.63 -2.51 -2.54
C GLY A 11 9.57 -3.50 -3.01
N LEU A 12 8.92 -4.14 -2.05
CA LEU A 12 7.86 -5.12 -2.29
C LEU A 12 6.49 -4.53 -2.00
N PHE A 13 5.51 -4.92 -2.80
CA PHE A 13 4.11 -4.79 -2.42
C PHE A 13 3.69 -6.10 -1.74
N VAL A 14 3.33 -6.02 -0.47
CA VAL A 14 3.13 -7.19 0.39
C VAL A 14 1.66 -7.32 0.78
N PHE A 15 1.09 -8.49 0.51
CA PHE A 15 -0.21 -8.92 1.06
C PHE A 15 0.04 -9.93 2.17
N THR A 16 -0.52 -9.71 3.34
CA THR A 16 -0.42 -10.65 4.46
C THR A 16 -1.78 -10.96 5.06
N GLY A 17 -1.97 -12.19 5.48
CA GLY A 17 -3.19 -12.62 6.15
C GLY A 17 -2.93 -13.81 7.08
N GLN A 18 -3.78 -13.96 8.08
CA GLN A 18 -3.86 -15.15 8.92
C GLN A 18 -5.12 -15.91 8.53
N LEU A 19 -4.94 -17.20 8.23
CA LEU A 19 -6.06 -18.06 7.86
C LEU A 19 -6.92 -18.38 9.08
N LEU A 20 -8.23 -18.28 8.90
CA LEU A 20 -9.18 -18.79 9.88
C LEU A 20 -9.25 -20.32 9.83
N PRO A 21 -9.66 -20.99 10.93
CA PRO A 21 -9.87 -22.42 10.92
C PRO A 21 -10.80 -22.86 9.79
N GLY A 22 -10.36 -23.84 9.00
CA GLY A 22 -11.12 -24.37 7.87
C GLY A 22 -10.93 -23.63 6.53
N VAL A 23 -10.17 -22.54 6.49
CA VAL A 23 -9.79 -21.86 5.24
C VAL A 23 -8.45 -22.43 4.76
N THR A 24 -8.38 -22.83 3.49
CA THR A 24 -7.14 -23.30 2.89
C THR A 24 -6.29 -22.15 2.35
N PRO A 25 -4.96 -22.31 2.26
CA PRO A 25 -4.09 -21.31 1.64
C PRO A 25 -4.50 -20.95 0.20
N GLU A 26 -4.93 -21.96 -0.56
CA GLU A 26 -5.34 -21.80 -1.96
C GLU A 26 -6.61 -20.93 -2.06
N ALA A 27 -7.57 -21.11 -1.16
CA ALA A 27 -8.78 -20.29 -1.11
C ALA A 27 -8.46 -18.83 -0.76
N ALA A 28 -7.52 -18.61 0.17
CA ALA A 28 -7.07 -17.25 0.50
C ALA A 28 -6.30 -16.60 -0.66
N GLU A 29 -5.43 -17.35 -1.33
CA GLU A 29 -4.72 -16.85 -2.51
C GLU A 29 -5.70 -16.47 -3.63
N ALA A 30 -6.71 -17.30 -3.89
CA ALA A 30 -7.75 -17.00 -4.87
C ALA A 30 -8.50 -15.69 -4.53
N ALA A 31 -8.86 -15.49 -3.27
CA ALA A 31 -9.51 -14.25 -2.83
C ALA A 31 -8.60 -13.01 -3.02
N PHE A 32 -7.30 -13.10 -2.74
CA PHE A 32 -6.37 -12.00 -3.04
C PHE A 32 -6.28 -11.71 -4.54
N ARG A 33 -6.26 -12.75 -5.38
CA ARG A 33 -6.21 -12.57 -6.84
C ARG A 33 -7.48 -11.93 -7.38
N GLU A 34 -8.64 -12.28 -6.85
CA GLU A 34 -9.93 -11.66 -7.21
C GLU A 34 -9.93 -10.15 -6.90
N GLU A 35 -9.45 -9.76 -5.72
CA GLU A 35 -9.34 -8.34 -5.34
C GLU A 35 -8.33 -7.58 -6.22
N ILE A 36 -7.20 -8.21 -6.57
CA ILE A 36 -6.23 -7.62 -7.49
C ILE A 36 -6.83 -7.44 -8.90
N GLU A 37 -7.56 -8.43 -9.39
CA GLU A 37 -8.24 -8.36 -10.69
C GLU A 37 -9.32 -7.26 -10.68
N ALA A 38 -10.05 -7.11 -9.59
CA ALA A 38 -11.01 -6.02 -9.43
C ALA A 38 -10.33 -4.65 -9.53
N LEU A 39 -9.16 -4.45 -8.91
CA LEU A 39 -8.37 -3.21 -9.05
C LEU A 39 -7.89 -2.94 -10.49
N GLN A 40 -7.72 -3.97 -11.30
CA GLN A 40 -7.25 -3.85 -12.69
C GLN A 40 -8.38 -3.59 -13.69
N THR A 41 -9.59 -4.02 -13.37
CA THR A 41 -10.75 -4.05 -14.29
C THR A 41 -11.86 -3.09 -13.90
N THR A 42 -12.10 -2.95 -12.60
CA THR A 42 -13.21 -2.14 -12.08
C THR A 42 -12.72 -0.74 -11.71
N VAL A 43 -13.52 0.24 -12.04
CA VAL A 43 -13.27 1.63 -11.61
C VAL A 43 -13.67 1.74 -10.14
N ALA A 44 -12.71 2.14 -9.30
CA ALA A 44 -13.02 2.48 -7.91
C ALA A 44 -13.98 3.68 -7.88
N THR A 45 -14.94 3.66 -6.98
CA THR A 45 -15.87 4.79 -6.86
C THR A 45 -15.14 6.04 -6.38
N ALA A 46 -15.61 7.21 -6.79
CA ALA A 46 -15.06 8.48 -6.32
C ALA A 46 -15.06 8.57 -4.78
N TYR A 47 -16.07 7.99 -4.14
CA TYR A 47 -16.16 7.92 -2.68
C TYR A 47 -15.03 7.07 -2.06
N GLU A 48 -14.73 5.91 -2.63
CA GLU A 48 -13.65 5.03 -2.14
C GLU A 48 -12.28 5.70 -2.27
N ILE A 49 -12.01 6.31 -3.42
CA ILE A 49 -10.77 7.05 -3.65
C ILE A 49 -10.63 8.20 -2.66
N GLU A 50 -11.66 9.01 -2.50
CA GLU A 50 -11.66 10.14 -1.59
C GLU A 50 -11.50 9.70 -0.13
N LYS A 51 -12.16 8.61 0.27
CA LYS A 51 -12.01 8.02 1.60
C LYS A 51 -10.57 7.61 1.89
N VAL A 52 -9.87 6.99 0.94
CA VAL A 52 -8.47 6.59 1.11
C VAL A 52 -7.56 7.80 1.19
N LYS A 53 -7.76 8.81 0.34
CA LYS A 53 -7.01 10.07 0.36
C LYS A 53 -7.17 10.80 1.69
N ASN A 54 -8.41 10.93 2.17
CA ASN A 54 -8.70 11.56 3.46
C ASN A 54 -8.08 10.79 4.63
N LYS A 55 -8.10 9.46 4.59
CA LYS A 55 -7.45 8.63 5.60
C LYS A 55 -5.94 8.83 5.62
N PHE A 56 -5.30 8.90 4.45
CA PHE A 56 -3.86 9.15 4.34
C PHE A 56 -3.49 10.51 4.93
N GLU A 57 -4.18 11.58 4.49
CA GLU A 57 -3.96 12.93 4.99
C GLU A 57 -4.14 13.03 6.52
N ALA A 58 -5.24 12.46 7.05
CA ALA A 58 -5.47 12.45 8.48
C ALA A 58 -4.36 11.72 9.25
N ASN A 59 -3.93 10.55 8.77
CA ASN A 59 -2.84 9.80 9.40
C ASN A 59 -1.51 10.57 9.37
N THR A 60 -1.20 11.26 8.28
CA THR A 60 -0.01 12.11 8.16
C THR A 60 -0.06 13.25 9.17
N LEU A 61 -1.17 14.00 9.20
CA LEU A 61 -1.34 15.11 10.12
C LEU A 61 -1.28 14.68 11.60
N PHE A 62 -1.97 13.59 11.95
CA PHE A 62 -1.91 13.06 13.33
C PHE A 62 -0.54 12.48 13.69
N GLY A 63 0.15 11.87 12.71
CA GLY A 63 1.52 11.40 12.89
C GLY A 63 2.50 12.51 13.26
N GLU A 64 2.32 13.70 12.67
CA GLU A 64 3.18 14.86 12.93
C GLU A 64 2.97 15.51 14.31
N LEU A 65 1.90 15.20 15.02
CA LEU A 65 1.71 15.64 16.41
C LEU A 65 2.76 15.03 17.35
N ASN A 66 3.32 13.88 16.97
CA ASN A 66 4.41 13.27 17.71
C ASN A 66 5.74 13.85 17.25
N VAL A 67 6.45 14.56 18.14
CA VAL A 67 7.73 15.22 17.86
C VAL A 67 8.80 14.22 17.37
N MET A 68 8.82 13.01 17.92
CA MET A 68 9.77 11.97 17.48
C MET A 68 9.48 11.53 16.02
N ASN A 69 8.22 11.29 15.70
CA ASN A 69 7.83 10.95 14.32
C ASN A 69 8.19 12.07 13.34
N LYS A 70 7.96 13.31 13.75
CA LYS A 70 8.32 14.47 12.92
C LYS A 70 9.83 14.56 12.70
N ALA A 71 10.63 14.35 13.73
CA ALA A 71 12.08 14.34 13.64
C ALA A 71 12.59 13.19 12.75
N MET A 72 12.01 12.00 12.88
CA MET A 72 12.34 10.85 12.03
C MET A 72 12.00 11.11 10.56
N ASN A 73 10.82 11.66 10.28
CA ASN A 73 10.41 12.01 8.93
C ASN A 73 11.34 13.06 8.31
N LEU A 74 11.71 14.10 9.03
CA LEU A 74 12.68 15.10 8.58
C LEU A 74 14.01 14.46 8.22
N GLY A 75 14.55 13.58 9.08
CA GLY A 75 15.79 12.86 8.81
C GLY A 75 15.68 11.95 7.58
N PHE A 76 14.54 11.27 7.40
CA PHE A 76 14.30 10.41 6.26
C PHE A 76 14.25 11.20 4.94
N TYR A 77 13.50 12.30 4.87
CA TYR A 77 13.42 13.12 3.66
C TYR A 77 14.74 13.83 3.33
N GLU A 78 15.52 14.21 4.36
CA GLU A 78 16.87 14.73 4.14
C GLU A 78 17.79 13.66 3.51
N MET A 79 17.70 12.42 3.97
CA MET A 79 18.45 11.28 3.37
C MET A 79 18.03 11.02 1.91
N LEU A 80 16.78 11.27 1.55
CA LEU A 80 16.30 11.19 0.16
C LEU A 80 16.77 12.36 -0.71
N GLY A 81 17.40 13.36 -0.12
CA GLY A 81 17.95 14.54 -0.84
C GLY A 81 16.92 15.61 -1.16
N ASP A 82 15.69 15.52 -0.64
CA ASP A 82 14.65 16.54 -0.84
C ASP A 82 13.73 16.66 0.39
N LEU A 83 14.16 17.46 1.34
CA LEU A 83 13.39 17.74 2.56
C LEU A 83 12.00 18.36 2.27
N SER A 84 11.82 19.04 1.13
CA SER A 84 10.54 19.63 0.77
C SER A 84 9.44 18.60 0.49
N LEU A 85 9.80 17.34 0.29
CA LEU A 85 8.85 16.24 0.11
C LEU A 85 7.91 16.10 1.30
N ILE A 86 8.37 16.38 2.53
CA ILE A 86 7.53 16.30 3.74
C ILE A 86 6.26 17.15 3.62
N ASN A 87 6.35 18.32 2.97
CA ASN A 87 5.21 19.21 2.79
C ASN A 87 4.39 18.94 1.51
N ARG A 88 4.92 18.10 0.61
CA ARG A 88 4.28 17.82 -0.70
C ARG A 88 3.70 16.40 -0.80
N GLU A 89 3.94 15.56 0.20
CA GLU A 89 3.53 14.17 0.14
C GLU A 89 2.00 14.03 0.06
N VAL A 90 1.27 14.78 0.87
CA VAL A 90 -0.20 14.81 0.84
C VAL A 90 -0.72 15.24 -0.53
N ASP A 91 -0.14 16.29 -1.13
CA ASP A 91 -0.54 16.77 -2.46
C ASP A 91 -0.29 15.70 -3.54
N ARG A 92 0.81 14.98 -3.45
CA ARG A 92 1.12 13.86 -4.37
C ARG A 92 0.10 12.74 -4.26
N TYR A 93 -0.31 12.37 -3.03
CA TYR A 93 -1.38 11.39 -2.83
C TYR A 93 -2.73 11.90 -3.35
N ARG A 94 -3.03 13.18 -3.13
CA ARG A 94 -4.24 13.81 -3.65
C ARG A 94 -4.30 13.83 -5.17
N ALA A 95 -3.18 13.95 -5.84
CA ALA A 95 -3.08 13.97 -7.30
C ALA A 95 -3.30 12.60 -7.95
N VAL A 96 -3.18 11.48 -7.21
CA VAL A 96 -3.36 10.13 -7.75
C VAL A 96 -4.77 9.95 -8.29
N THR A 97 -4.87 9.47 -9.53
CA THR A 97 -6.13 9.20 -10.22
C THR A 97 -6.47 7.70 -10.19
N ASP A 98 -7.72 7.37 -10.50
CA ASP A 98 -8.15 5.98 -10.70
C ASP A 98 -7.35 5.28 -11.82
N GLU A 99 -7.05 5.98 -12.90
CA GLU A 99 -6.23 5.42 -13.99
C GLU A 99 -4.79 5.12 -13.55
N ASP A 100 -4.21 5.95 -12.67
CA ASP A 100 -2.89 5.68 -12.09
C ASP A 100 -2.91 4.38 -11.28
N ILE A 101 -3.95 4.18 -10.48
CA ILE A 101 -4.14 2.95 -9.67
C ILE A 101 -4.25 1.73 -10.60
N ARG A 102 -5.09 1.79 -11.63
CA ARG A 102 -5.26 0.69 -12.59
C ARG A 102 -4.00 0.40 -13.37
N SER A 103 -3.36 1.44 -13.88
CA SER A 103 -2.11 1.32 -14.64
C SER A 103 -1.01 0.69 -13.80
N PHE A 104 -0.85 1.14 -12.55
CA PHE A 104 0.09 0.55 -11.60
C PHE A 104 -0.24 -0.92 -11.31
N SER A 105 -1.51 -1.23 -11.02
CA SER A 105 -1.94 -2.60 -10.72
C SER A 105 -1.66 -3.55 -11.88
N ARG A 106 -2.02 -3.18 -13.11
CA ARG A 106 -1.76 -3.97 -14.32
C ARG A 106 -0.28 -4.20 -14.58
N ARG A 107 0.55 -3.23 -14.29
CA ARG A 107 2.00 -3.32 -14.52
C ARG A 107 2.71 -4.12 -13.43
N THR A 108 2.30 -3.97 -12.18
CA THR A 108 3.05 -4.44 -11.01
C THR A 108 2.46 -5.70 -10.40
N LEU A 109 1.13 -5.74 -10.22
CA LEU A 109 0.45 -6.83 -9.52
C LEU A 109 0.07 -7.98 -10.49
N ARG A 110 1.06 -8.51 -11.20
CA ARG A 110 0.89 -9.63 -12.15
C ARG A 110 1.29 -10.95 -11.50
N PRO A 111 0.67 -12.07 -11.88
CA PRO A 111 1.05 -13.40 -11.38
C PRO A 111 2.54 -13.70 -11.54
N GLU A 112 3.13 -13.33 -12.68
CA GLU A 112 4.54 -13.57 -13.02
C GLU A 112 5.51 -12.74 -12.16
N ASN A 113 5.00 -11.68 -11.51
CA ASN A 113 5.75 -10.80 -10.63
C ASN A 113 5.39 -11.03 -9.16
N SER A 114 4.90 -12.23 -8.82
CA SER A 114 4.47 -12.54 -7.46
C SER A 114 5.17 -13.77 -6.90
N SER A 115 5.33 -13.80 -5.59
CA SER A 115 5.79 -14.95 -4.83
C SER A 115 4.88 -15.15 -3.62
N THR A 116 4.43 -16.37 -3.39
CA THR A 116 3.57 -16.72 -2.26
C THR A 116 4.37 -17.52 -1.24
N LEU A 117 4.35 -17.07 0.02
CA LEU A 117 4.93 -17.78 1.15
C LEU A 117 3.81 -18.27 2.07
N ILE A 118 3.76 -19.59 2.29
CA ILE A 118 2.82 -20.22 3.21
C ILE A 118 3.59 -20.70 4.43
N TYR A 119 3.24 -20.16 5.60
CA TYR A 119 3.83 -20.57 6.86
C TYR A 119 2.80 -21.35 7.69
N ASN A 120 3.09 -22.63 7.94
CA ASN A 120 2.25 -23.49 8.77
C ASN A 120 2.90 -23.68 10.15
N ALA A 121 2.10 -23.57 11.22
CA ALA A 121 2.57 -23.94 12.54
C ALA A 121 2.92 -25.43 12.57
N ARG A 122 4.10 -25.75 13.08
CA ARG A 122 4.50 -27.13 13.31
C ARG A 122 3.71 -27.64 14.52
N LYS A 123 2.96 -28.74 14.33
CA LYS A 123 2.28 -29.46 15.43
C LYS A 123 3.30 -30.18 16.32
#